data_5c2162247bccf16ffbccb5d6171ea94d
#
_entry.id   5c2162247bccf16ffbccb5d6171ea94d
#
_cell.length_a   1.000
_cell.length_b   1.000
_cell.length_c   1.000
_cell.angle_alpha   90.00
_cell.angle_beta   90.00
_cell.angle_gamma   90.00
#
_symmetry.space_group_name_H-M   'P 1'
#
loop_
_entity.id
_entity.type
_entity.pdbx_description
1 polymer ?
#
loop_
_entity_poly.entity_id
_entity_poly.type
_entity_poly.pdbx_seq_one_letter_code
_entity_poly.pdbx_strand_id
1 'polypeptide(L)' 'MRRPEPSVGDRFGRLVVTSDRVKVGDHYKLGVVCDCKVEKLVSKYSLLNG' A
#
# COMPACT_ATOMS: atom_id res chain seq x y z
N MET A 1 12.64 16.19 -5.24
CA MET A 1 12.81 14.82 -5.61
C MET A 1 11.74 13.93 -5.01
N ARG A 2 11.13 13.13 -5.85
CA ARG A 2 10.03 12.35 -5.40
C ARG A 2 10.45 10.97 -4.99
N ARG A 3 9.87 10.46 -3.96
CA ARG A 3 10.22 9.16 -3.50
C ARG A 3 9.29 8.12 -4.07
N PRO A 4 9.81 6.97 -4.44
CA PRO A 4 8.98 5.94 -5.02
C PRO A 4 8.17 5.15 -4.01
N GLU A 5 8.41 5.35 -2.74
CA GLU A 5 7.74 4.54 -1.74
C GLU A 5 6.36 5.07 -1.42
N PRO A 6 5.37 4.22 -1.38
CA PRO A 6 4.03 4.64 -0.98
C PRO A 6 3.99 5.00 0.49
N SER A 7 3.11 5.92 0.84
CA SER A 7 2.91 6.26 2.24
C SER A 7 1.42 6.43 2.50
N VAL A 8 1.10 6.54 3.77
CA VAL A 8 -0.29 6.67 4.18
C VAL A 8 -0.91 7.89 3.50
N GLY A 9 -2.06 7.66 2.90
CA GLY A 9 -2.76 8.70 2.16
C GLY A 9 -2.51 8.67 0.67
N ASP A 10 -1.51 7.92 0.23
CA ASP A 10 -1.23 7.81 -1.19
C ASP A 10 -2.30 6.97 -1.86
N ARG A 11 -2.56 7.29 -3.11
CA ARG A 11 -3.58 6.60 -3.86
C ARG A 11 -2.97 5.94 -5.08
N PHE A 12 -3.31 4.69 -5.29
CA PHE A 12 -2.82 3.91 -6.42
C PHE A 12 -4.01 3.28 -7.13
N GLY A 13 -4.50 3.95 -8.14
CA GLY A 13 -5.66 3.46 -8.84
C GLY A 13 -6.87 3.45 -7.91
N ARG A 14 -7.36 2.28 -7.60
CA ARG A 14 -8.49 2.13 -6.71
C ARG A 14 -8.10 1.92 -5.27
N LEU A 15 -6.81 1.87 -5.01
CA LEU A 15 -6.33 1.57 -3.67
C LEU A 15 -5.80 2.82 -3.00
N VAL A 16 -6.09 2.92 -1.73
CA VAL A 16 -5.58 4.02 -0.93
C VAL A 16 -4.83 3.42 0.24
N VAL A 17 -3.62 3.89 0.45
CA VAL A 17 -2.80 3.37 1.54
C VAL A 17 -3.32 3.92 2.86
N THR A 18 -3.71 3.02 3.75
CA THR A 18 -4.23 3.42 5.05
C THR A 18 -3.27 3.09 6.17
N SER A 19 -2.37 2.14 5.95
CA SER A 19 -1.38 1.78 6.95
C SER A 19 -0.02 1.67 6.32
N ASP A 20 0.93 2.18 7.04
CA ASP A 20 2.30 2.22 6.58
C ASP A 20 3.01 0.98 7.08
N ARG A 21 3.84 0.37 6.28
CA ARG A 21 4.75 -0.70 6.68
C ARG A 21 4.31 -1.62 7.80
N VAL A 22 3.54 -2.59 7.48
CA VAL A 22 3.15 -3.62 8.42
C VAL A 22 4.10 -4.79 8.24
N LYS A 23 4.80 -5.16 9.28
CA LYS A 23 5.73 -6.27 9.19
C LYS A 23 4.98 -7.59 9.23
N VAL A 24 5.19 -8.41 8.22
CA VAL A 24 4.58 -9.72 8.15
C VAL A 24 5.69 -10.71 7.86
N GLY A 25 6.09 -11.46 8.87
CA GLY A 25 7.20 -12.38 8.75
C GLY A 25 8.47 -11.61 8.45
N ASP A 26 9.11 -11.91 7.34
CA ASP A 26 10.34 -11.26 6.94
C ASP A 26 10.12 -10.12 5.97
N HIS A 27 8.87 -9.80 5.69
CA HIS A 27 8.56 -8.79 4.69
C HIS A 27 7.71 -7.71 5.27
N TYR A 28 7.72 -6.57 4.60
CA TYR A 28 6.85 -5.47 4.97
C TYR A 28 5.77 -5.31 3.92
N LYS A 29 4.57 -5.08 4.37
CA LYS A 29 3.46 -4.83 3.48
C LYS A 29 2.76 -3.56 3.88
N LEU A 30 1.92 -3.08 3.00
CA LEU A 30 1.18 -1.84 3.25
C LEU A 30 -0.30 -2.18 3.33
N GLY A 31 -0.96 -1.55 4.28
CA GLY A 31 -2.39 -1.71 4.38
C GLY A 31 -3.07 -0.76 3.41
N VAL A 32 -3.94 -1.28 2.59
CA VAL A 32 -4.65 -0.47 1.61
C VAL A 32 -6.12 -0.79 1.67
N VAL A 33 -6.92 0.13 1.20
CA VAL A 33 -8.35 -0.08 1.10
C VAL A 33 -8.75 0.23 -0.34
N CYS A 34 -9.61 -0.62 -0.88
CA CYS A 34 -10.09 -0.45 -2.24
C CYS A 34 -11.36 0.40 -2.23
N ASP A 35 -11.83 0.77 -3.40
CA ASP A 35 -13.06 1.53 -3.54
C ASP A 35 -14.25 0.86 -2.88
N CYS A 36 -14.20 -0.45 -2.78
CA CYS A 36 -15.26 -1.21 -2.13
C CYS A 36 -15.11 -1.22 -0.63
N LYS A 37 -14.14 -0.50 -0.13
CA LYS A 37 -13.84 -0.44 1.30
C LYS A 37 -13.37 -1.78 1.85
N VAL A 38 -12.76 -2.56 1.00
CA VAL A 38 -12.16 -3.82 1.42
C VAL A 38 -10.69 -3.56 1.73
N GLU A 39 -10.29 -3.85 2.94
CA GLU A 39 -8.92 -3.67 3.38
C GLU A 39 -8.11 -4.89 3.07
N LYS A 40 -6.86 -4.68 2.67
CA LYS A 40 -5.97 -5.80 2.45
C LYS A 40 -4.53 -5.34 2.59
N LEU A 41 -3.63 -6.28 2.71
CA LEU A 41 -2.21 -6.00 2.79
C LEU A 41 -1.57 -6.36 1.47
N VAL A 42 -0.75 -5.46 0.96
CA VAL A 42 -0.05 -5.69 -0.29
C VAL A 42 1.38 -5.21 -0.13
N SER A 43 2.28 -5.76 -0.91
CA SER A 43 3.65 -5.30 -0.87
C SER A 43 3.78 -4.03 -1.70
N LYS A 44 4.79 -3.24 -1.40
CA LYS A 44 4.98 -2.02 -2.15
C LYS A 44 5.25 -2.29 -3.61
N TYR A 45 5.85 -3.42 -3.91
CA TYR A 45 6.11 -3.78 -5.30
C TYR A 45 4.83 -3.99 -6.07
N SER A 46 3.84 -4.55 -5.41
CA SER A 46 2.54 -4.71 -6.03
C SER A 46 1.93 -3.38 -6.39
N LEU A 47 2.06 -2.41 -5.53
CA LEU A 47 1.53 -1.08 -5.80
C LEU A 47 2.30 -0.39 -6.91
N LEU A 48 3.60 -0.51 -6.91
CA LEU A 48 4.42 0.16 -7.90
C LEU A 48 4.27 -0.43 -9.28
N ASN A 49 4.00 -1.70 -9.35
CA ASN A 49 3.82 -2.36 -10.63
C ASN A 49 2.42 -2.24 -11.19
N GLY A 50 1.57 -1.78 -10.41
CA GLY A 50 0.23 -1.60 -10.88
C GLY A 50 -0.71 -2.55 -10.30
#